data_82fd1b8d8c4a4ab011a8e79e8a65bffe
#
_entry.id   82fd1b8d8c4a4ab011a8e79e8a65bffe
#
_cell.length_a   1.000
_cell.length_b   1.000
_cell.length_c   1.000
_cell.angle_alpha   90.00
_cell.angle_beta   90.00
_cell.angle_gamma   90.00
#
_symmetry.space_group_name_H-M   'P 1'
#
loop_
_entity.id
_entity.type
_entity.pdbx_description
1 polymer ?
#
loop_
_entity_poly.entity_id
_entity_poly.type
_entity_poly.pdbx_seq_one_letter_code
_entity_poly.pdbx_strand_id
1 'polypeptide(L)'
;MKEHLFYKVEVINMKNKNKYLSLLLFSLISFPSLAESNSLTSHLDSIVLGSGCFWGAEKGYESINGVDTAISGYSDGFGIKPSYKAITQYKNKYNKNNHAEVVKVTFNSSVVTLESLLQHFFESHDPTQLNRQGNDIGTQYRSIILVKDDRQKVIAQKVLDQFQELLST
;
A
#
# COMPACT_ATOMS: atom_id res chain seq x y z
N MET A 1 -3.87 9.51 -28.64
CA MET A 1 -4.46 10.27 -27.53
C MET A 1 -5.09 9.29 -26.55
N LYS A 2 -4.23 8.41 -25.92
CA LYS A 2 -4.65 7.35 -24.98
C LYS A 2 -3.75 7.28 -23.74
N GLU A 3 -3.08 8.38 -23.35
CA GLU A 3 -2.03 8.34 -22.31
C GLU A 3 -2.52 8.43 -20.87
N HIS A 4 -3.81 8.29 -20.57
CA HIS A 4 -4.31 8.74 -19.27
C HIS A 4 -5.31 7.84 -18.55
N LEU A 5 -5.27 6.52 -18.76
CA LEU A 5 -6.27 5.64 -18.15
C LEU A 5 -6.06 5.37 -16.65
N PHE A 6 -4.80 5.31 -16.18
CA PHE A 6 -4.45 5.06 -14.78
C PHE A 6 -3.82 6.25 -14.07
N TYR A 7 -4.33 7.44 -14.29
CA TYR A 7 -3.77 8.66 -13.65
C TYR A 7 -3.70 8.64 -12.13
N LYS A 8 -4.19 7.60 -11.49
CA LYS A 8 -4.60 7.74 -10.11
C LYS A 8 -4.10 6.69 -9.14
N VAL A 9 -3.40 5.66 -9.62
CA VAL A 9 -2.71 4.75 -8.69
C VAL A 9 -1.33 5.30 -8.41
N GLU A 10 -1.13 5.83 -7.20
CA GLU A 10 0.17 6.30 -6.75
C GLU A 10 0.94 5.15 -6.09
N VAL A 11 2.13 4.83 -6.61
CA VAL A 11 3.06 3.90 -5.97
C VAL A 11 4.05 4.71 -5.13
N ILE A 12 3.85 4.74 -3.82
CA ILE A 12 4.63 5.57 -2.89
C ILE A 12 5.54 4.70 -2.02
N ASN A 13 6.86 4.99 -2.05
CA ASN A 13 7.82 4.37 -1.15
C ASN A 13 7.80 5.05 0.23
N MET A 14 7.41 4.32 1.26
CA MET A 14 7.29 4.83 2.63
C MET A 14 8.63 5.26 3.24
N LYS A 15 9.77 4.69 2.81
CA LYS A 15 11.11 5.07 3.30
C LYS A 15 11.52 6.49 2.94
N ASN A 16 10.99 7.06 1.86
CA ASN A 16 11.38 8.39 1.39
C ASN A 16 10.71 9.55 2.17
N LYS A 17 9.77 9.29 3.05
CA LYS A 17 9.12 10.34 3.87
C LYS A 17 9.94 10.79 5.09
N ASN A 18 11.02 10.07 5.48
CA ASN A 18 11.86 10.39 6.66
C ASN A 18 13.26 10.88 6.29
N LYS A 19 13.39 11.96 5.53
CA LYS A 19 14.71 12.58 5.22
C LYS A 19 15.24 13.57 6.27
N TYR A 20 14.73 13.57 7.48
CA TYR A 20 15.27 14.40 8.56
C TYR A 20 15.31 13.59 9.85
N LEU A 21 16.44 12.93 10.15
CA LEU A 21 17.00 12.81 11.49
C LEU A 21 18.33 12.04 11.52
N SER A 22 19.36 12.84 11.86
CA SER A 22 20.56 12.59 12.67
C SER A 22 21.55 11.50 12.27
N LEU A 23 22.75 12.02 11.94
CA LEU A 23 24.02 11.38 12.23
C LEU A 23 24.11 11.00 13.71
N LEU A 24 24.37 9.73 14.00
CA LEU A 24 25.04 9.31 15.23
C LEU A 24 26.16 8.33 14.86
N LEU A 25 27.37 8.75 15.23
CA LEU A 25 28.57 7.95 15.23
C LEU A 25 28.36 6.66 16.04
N PHE A 26 28.72 5.52 15.48
CA PHE A 26 28.89 4.30 16.25
C PHE A 26 30.30 3.77 16.06
N SER A 27 31.01 3.73 17.19
CA SER A 27 32.32 3.13 17.37
C SER A 27 32.28 1.61 17.22
N LEU A 28 33.27 1.08 16.54
CA LEU A 28 33.57 -0.33 16.33
C LEU A 28 33.85 -1.03 17.69
N ILE A 29 33.07 -2.08 17.98
CA ILE A 29 33.49 -3.14 18.89
C ILE A 29 33.26 -4.47 18.18
N SER A 30 34.34 -5.14 17.84
CA SER A 30 34.37 -6.47 17.26
C SER A 30 34.14 -7.52 18.34
N PHE A 31 33.14 -8.36 18.15
CA PHE A 31 33.05 -9.68 18.84
C PHE A 31 32.83 -10.77 17.82
N PRO A 32 33.66 -11.81 17.80
CA PRO A 32 33.35 -13.02 17.04
C PRO A 32 32.43 -13.89 17.91
N SER A 33 31.22 -14.14 17.45
CA SER A 33 30.39 -15.21 17.96
C SER A 33 29.86 -16.02 16.79
N LEU A 34 30.45 -17.20 16.62
CA LEU A 34 29.87 -18.32 15.89
C LEU A 34 28.64 -18.80 16.66
N ALA A 35 27.50 -18.38 16.23
CA ALA A 35 26.24 -19.06 16.51
C ALA A 35 25.50 -19.16 15.19
N GLU A 36 25.59 -20.32 14.59
CA GLU A 36 24.74 -20.75 13.48
C GLU A 36 23.32 -20.87 14.04
N SER A 37 22.63 -19.73 14.13
CA SER A 37 21.20 -19.73 14.35
C SER A 37 20.55 -20.13 13.04
N ASN A 38 19.96 -21.31 12.97
CA ASN A 38 18.89 -21.62 12.03
C ASN A 38 17.80 -20.55 12.19
N SER A 39 17.97 -19.43 11.51
CA SER A 39 16.90 -18.47 11.36
C SER A 39 15.82 -19.16 10.53
N LEU A 40 14.75 -19.58 11.16
CA LEU A 40 13.47 -19.77 10.50
C LEU A 40 13.21 -18.46 9.74
N THR A 41 13.55 -18.44 8.45
CA THR A 41 13.31 -17.27 7.60
C THR A 41 11.81 -17.07 7.59
N SER A 42 11.37 -16.05 8.31
CA SER A 42 9.98 -15.64 8.28
C SER A 42 9.67 -15.22 6.83
N HIS A 43 8.88 -16.03 6.14
CA HIS A 43 8.39 -15.72 4.81
C HIS A 43 7.29 -14.65 4.82
N LEU A 44 7.06 -14.04 5.98
CA LEU A 44 6.06 -12.98 6.12
C LEU A 44 6.55 -11.67 5.48
N ASP A 45 5.74 -11.14 4.60
CA ASP A 45 5.90 -9.84 3.97
C ASP A 45 4.63 -9.01 4.18
N SER A 46 4.64 -7.72 3.90
CA SER A 46 3.45 -6.87 4.00
C SER A 46 3.45 -5.76 2.98
N ILE A 47 2.24 -5.36 2.56
CA ILE A 47 1.95 -4.23 1.67
C ILE A 47 0.78 -3.44 2.23
N VAL A 48 0.69 -2.14 1.89
CA VAL A 48 -0.45 -1.30 2.29
C VAL A 48 -1.16 -0.78 1.04
N LEU A 49 -2.47 -1.03 0.95
CA LEU A 49 -3.27 -0.85 -0.25
C LEU A 49 -4.53 -0.04 0.07
N GLY A 50 -4.82 1.00 -0.74
CA GLY A 50 -6.07 1.75 -0.68
C GLY A 50 -6.86 1.58 -1.97
N SER A 51 -8.09 1.07 -1.88
CA SER A 51 -8.98 0.72 -2.99
C SER A 51 -10.42 1.16 -2.77
N GLY A 52 -10.61 2.31 -2.14
CA GLY A 52 -11.93 2.80 -1.72
C GLY A 52 -12.21 2.52 -0.25
N CYS A 53 -13.46 2.18 0.08
CA CYS A 53 -13.86 1.84 1.44
C CYS A 53 -13.11 0.61 1.95
N PHE A 54 -12.38 0.76 3.07
CA PHE A 54 -11.50 -0.29 3.59
C PHE A 54 -12.23 -1.51 4.16
N TRP A 55 -13.51 -1.40 4.57
CA TRP A 55 -14.24 -2.56 5.13
C TRP A 55 -14.44 -3.68 4.11
N GLY A 56 -14.77 -3.33 2.88
CA GLY A 56 -14.89 -4.31 1.80
C GLY A 56 -13.54 -4.88 1.39
N ALA A 57 -12.53 -4.01 1.30
CA ALA A 57 -11.18 -4.39 0.93
C ALA A 57 -10.54 -5.35 1.95
N GLU A 58 -10.66 -5.06 3.27
CA GLU A 58 -10.14 -5.91 4.34
C GLU A 58 -10.68 -7.33 4.23
N LYS A 59 -11.99 -7.48 4.12
CA LYS A 59 -12.64 -8.78 3.98
C LYS A 59 -12.21 -9.52 2.70
N GLY A 60 -11.98 -8.80 1.60
CA GLY A 60 -11.47 -9.37 0.35
C GLY A 60 -10.09 -9.99 0.55
N TYR A 61 -9.16 -9.26 1.16
CA TYR A 61 -7.82 -9.77 1.42
C TYR A 61 -7.78 -10.90 2.45
N GLU A 62 -8.59 -10.86 3.51
CA GLU A 62 -8.68 -11.95 4.49
C GLU A 62 -9.08 -13.29 3.86
N SER A 63 -9.81 -13.26 2.76
CA SER A 63 -10.24 -14.48 2.06
C SER A 63 -9.17 -15.15 1.20
N ILE A 64 -8.03 -14.49 0.98
CA ILE A 64 -6.95 -14.98 0.10
C ILE A 64 -6.08 -15.97 0.87
N ASN A 65 -5.94 -17.19 0.35
CA ASN A 65 -5.03 -18.17 0.93
C ASN A 65 -3.59 -17.65 0.92
N GLY A 66 -2.92 -17.68 2.07
CA GLY A 66 -1.58 -17.14 2.26
C GLY A 66 -1.55 -15.74 2.86
N VAL A 67 -2.67 -15.05 2.96
CA VAL A 67 -2.80 -13.85 3.78
C VAL A 67 -2.90 -14.25 5.25
N ASP A 68 -2.01 -13.70 6.07
CA ASP A 68 -1.97 -13.92 7.52
C ASP A 68 -2.91 -12.94 8.24
N THR A 69 -2.83 -11.65 7.89
CA THR A 69 -3.71 -10.61 8.43
C THR A 69 -3.99 -9.53 7.40
N ALA A 70 -5.21 -8.99 7.44
CA ALA A 70 -5.57 -7.76 6.74
C ALA A 70 -6.16 -6.79 7.79
N ILE A 71 -5.59 -5.59 7.91
CA ILE A 71 -5.95 -4.63 8.96
C ILE A 71 -6.24 -3.28 8.34
N SER A 72 -7.47 -2.81 8.50
CA SER A 72 -7.90 -1.47 8.08
C SER A 72 -7.23 -0.36 8.86
N GLY A 73 -6.93 0.73 8.19
CA GLY A 73 -6.29 1.89 8.80
C GLY A 73 -6.28 3.11 7.89
N TYR A 74 -5.51 4.12 8.31
CA TYR A 74 -5.36 5.39 7.61
C TYR A 74 -3.89 5.67 7.33
N SER A 75 -3.56 6.05 6.10
CA SER A 75 -2.17 6.34 5.72
C SER A 75 -2.09 7.46 4.69
N ASP A 76 -0.86 7.89 4.41
CA ASP A 76 -0.53 8.85 3.36
C ASP A 76 -1.13 10.26 3.51
N GLY A 77 -1.61 10.63 4.69
CA GLY A 77 -2.05 11.98 5.00
C GLY A 77 -1.00 12.79 5.75
N PHE A 78 -1.22 14.12 5.82
CA PHE A 78 -0.36 15.05 6.55
C PHE A 78 -1.18 16.12 7.27
N GLY A 79 -0.76 16.46 8.51
CA GLY A 79 -1.35 17.54 9.29
C GLY A 79 -2.75 17.27 9.87
N ILE A 80 -3.30 16.07 9.65
CA ILE A 80 -4.59 15.64 10.18
C ILE A 80 -4.35 14.42 11.06
N LYS A 81 -4.75 14.47 12.33
CA LYS A 81 -4.78 13.26 13.17
C LYS A 81 -5.85 12.32 12.61
N PRO A 82 -5.48 11.11 12.16
CA PRO A 82 -6.43 10.24 11.48
C PRO A 82 -7.48 9.71 12.46
N SER A 83 -8.73 9.87 12.07
CA SER A 83 -9.90 9.22 12.66
C SER A 83 -11.02 9.27 11.63
N TYR A 84 -11.96 8.35 11.67
CA TYR A 84 -13.12 8.35 10.75
C TYR A 84 -13.79 9.72 10.69
N LYS A 85 -14.12 10.31 11.84
CA LYS A 85 -14.74 11.64 11.94
C LYS A 85 -13.89 12.74 11.28
N ALA A 86 -12.57 12.69 11.42
CA ALA A 86 -11.69 13.73 10.86
C ALA A 86 -11.55 13.61 9.34
N ILE A 87 -11.32 12.39 8.82
CA ILE A 87 -11.08 12.20 7.40
C ILE A 87 -12.32 12.33 6.53
N THR A 88 -13.52 12.04 7.09
CA THR A 88 -14.81 12.12 6.37
C THR A 88 -15.45 13.50 6.43
N GLN A 89 -14.86 14.47 7.15
CA GLN A 89 -15.38 15.83 7.15
C GLN A 89 -15.43 16.42 5.75
N TYR A 90 -16.52 17.14 5.42
CA TYR A 90 -16.71 17.75 4.11
C TYR A 90 -15.52 18.61 3.64
N LYS A 91 -14.88 19.38 4.54
CA LYS A 91 -13.68 20.19 4.24
C LYS A 91 -12.48 19.34 3.79
N ASN A 92 -12.44 18.04 4.15
CA ASN A 92 -11.37 17.14 3.80
C ASN A 92 -11.66 16.29 2.54
N LYS A 93 -12.89 16.36 2.02
CA LYS A 93 -13.33 15.58 0.85
C LYS A 93 -12.40 15.71 -0.36
N TYR A 94 -11.86 16.90 -0.59
CA TYR A 94 -10.93 17.18 -1.71
C TYR A 94 -9.55 17.64 -1.23
N ASN A 95 -9.27 17.49 0.05
CA ASN A 95 -7.99 17.87 0.63
C ASN A 95 -6.92 16.82 0.25
N LYS A 96 -5.94 17.22 -0.55
CA LYS A 96 -4.83 16.34 -0.97
C LYS A 96 -3.96 15.81 0.18
N ASN A 97 -4.01 16.48 1.34
CA ASN A 97 -3.31 16.04 2.55
C ASN A 97 -4.17 15.12 3.44
N ASN A 98 -5.39 14.77 3.02
CA ASN A 98 -6.20 13.83 3.77
C ASN A 98 -5.59 12.43 3.72
N HIS A 99 -5.79 11.67 4.78
CA HIS A 99 -5.40 10.26 4.79
C HIS A 99 -6.30 9.43 3.86
N ALA A 100 -5.71 8.44 3.20
CA ALA A 100 -6.47 7.39 2.53
C ALA A 100 -6.93 6.35 3.53
N GLU A 101 -8.10 5.76 3.28
CA GLU A 101 -8.50 4.48 3.84
C GLU A 101 -7.66 3.40 3.18
N VAL A 102 -6.99 2.58 3.98
CA VAL A 102 -6.07 1.57 3.50
C VAL A 102 -6.22 0.28 4.29
N VAL A 103 -5.78 -0.82 3.68
CA VAL A 103 -5.62 -2.11 4.34
C VAL A 103 -4.14 -2.48 4.33
N LYS A 104 -3.58 -2.78 5.50
CA LYS A 104 -2.27 -3.41 5.63
C LYS A 104 -2.46 -4.91 5.51
N VAL A 105 -1.96 -5.49 4.44
CA VAL A 105 -2.00 -6.93 4.18
C VAL A 105 -0.65 -7.54 4.57
N THR A 106 -0.64 -8.45 5.53
CA THR A 106 0.51 -9.29 5.89
C THR A 106 0.28 -10.67 5.31
N PHE A 107 1.27 -11.22 4.64
CA PHE A 107 1.12 -12.47 3.88
C PHE A 107 2.36 -13.33 3.91
N ASN A 108 2.18 -14.64 3.76
CA ASN A 108 3.26 -15.60 3.59
C ASN A 108 3.66 -15.65 2.11
N SER A 109 4.84 -15.10 1.79
CA SER A 109 5.35 -15.01 0.42
C SER A 109 5.71 -16.37 -0.21
N SER A 110 5.73 -17.45 0.58
CA SER A 110 5.85 -18.82 0.06
C SER A 110 4.53 -19.42 -0.40
N VAL A 111 3.39 -18.80 -0.06
CA VAL A 111 2.03 -19.27 -0.38
C VAL A 111 1.37 -18.36 -1.42
N VAL A 112 1.46 -17.05 -1.23
CA VAL A 112 0.90 -16.05 -2.15
C VAL A 112 1.95 -15.00 -2.49
N THR A 113 2.06 -14.66 -3.77
CA THR A 113 3.04 -13.66 -4.22
C THR A 113 2.51 -12.23 -4.08
N LEU A 114 3.42 -11.26 -4.00
CA LEU A 114 3.04 -9.85 -4.03
C LEU A 114 2.33 -9.48 -5.35
N GLU A 115 2.79 -10.05 -6.47
CA GLU A 115 2.14 -9.87 -7.78
C GLU A 115 0.68 -10.31 -7.75
N SER A 116 0.37 -11.48 -7.16
CA SER A 116 -1.00 -11.98 -7.07
C SER A 116 -1.90 -11.08 -6.21
N LEU A 117 -1.37 -10.53 -5.10
CA LEU A 117 -2.09 -9.58 -4.27
C LEU A 117 -2.35 -8.25 -4.99
N LEU A 118 -1.41 -7.81 -5.82
CA LEU A 118 -1.56 -6.59 -6.63
C LEU A 118 -2.52 -6.82 -7.82
N GLN A 119 -2.55 -8.02 -8.41
CA GLN A 119 -3.57 -8.38 -9.39
C GLN A 119 -4.97 -8.30 -8.76
N HIS A 120 -5.15 -8.92 -7.59
CA HIS A 120 -6.40 -8.80 -6.84
C HIS A 120 -6.78 -7.34 -6.55
N PHE A 121 -5.80 -6.49 -6.17
CA PHE A 121 -6.02 -5.06 -5.97
C PHE A 121 -6.65 -4.40 -7.20
N PHE A 122 -6.08 -4.61 -8.40
CA PHE A 122 -6.59 -4.00 -9.63
C PHE A 122 -7.92 -4.59 -10.10
N GLU A 123 -8.21 -5.86 -9.78
CA GLU A 123 -9.44 -6.54 -10.15
C GLU A 123 -10.61 -6.23 -9.20
N SER A 124 -10.32 -5.87 -7.94
CA SER A 124 -11.32 -5.68 -6.88
C SER A 124 -11.96 -4.30 -6.85
N HIS A 125 -11.45 -3.32 -7.61
CA HIS A 125 -11.98 -1.95 -7.65
C HIS A 125 -11.70 -1.30 -9.02
N ASP A 126 -12.27 -0.13 -9.26
CA ASP A 126 -11.99 0.66 -10.47
C ASP A 126 -10.84 1.67 -10.21
N PRO A 127 -9.59 1.36 -10.58
CA PRO A 127 -8.44 2.22 -10.29
C PRO A 127 -8.38 3.47 -11.19
N THR A 128 -9.30 3.62 -12.15
CA THR A 128 -9.37 4.78 -13.04
C THR A 128 -10.10 5.98 -12.42
N GLN A 129 -10.79 5.78 -11.28
CA GLN A 129 -11.55 6.83 -10.61
C GLN A 129 -10.66 7.70 -9.71
N LEU A 130 -10.67 9.02 -9.97
CA LEU A 130 -9.92 9.97 -9.14
C LEU A 130 -10.63 10.22 -7.81
N ASN A 131 -9.94 9.97 -6.69
CA ASN A 131 -10.42 10.31 -5.36
C ASN A 131 -11.86 9.85 -5.11
N ARG A 132 -12.18 8.67 -5.61
CA ARG A 132 -13.48 8.02 -5.39
C ARG A 132 -13.42 6.54 -5.73
N GLN A 133 -14.39 5.78 -5.23
CA GLN A 133 -14.69 4.43 -5.67
C GLN A 133 -16.23 4.27 -5.68
N GLY A 134 -16.80 4.15 -6.86
CA GLY A 134 -18.26 4.07 -7.01
C GLY A 134 -18.96 5.31 -6.41
N ASN A 135 -19.82 5.10 -5.42
CA ASN A 135 -20.56 6.15 -4.74
C ASN A 135 -19.76 6.86 -3.63
N ASP A 136 -18.63 6.29 -3.21
CA ASP A 136 -17.76 6.86 -2.20
C ASP A 136 -16.86 7.92 -2.82
N ILE A 137 -17.15 9.20 -2.54
CA ILE A 137 -16.46 10.34 -3.15
C ILE A 137 -15.65 11.09 -2.08
N GLY A 138 -14.33 11.14 -2.27
CA GLY A 138 -13.39 11.85 -1.41
C GLY A 138 -11.97 11.32 -1.54
N THR A 139 -10.98 12.15 -1.19
CA THR A 139 -9.56 11.80 -1.27
C THR A 139 -9.18 10.60 -0.40
N GLN A 140 -9.98 10.30 0.63
CA GLN A 140 -9.80 9.10 1.46
C GLN A 140 -10.04 7.80 0.69
N TYR A 141 -10.77 7.83 -0.42
CA TYR A 141 -11.11 6.64 -1.23
C TYR A 141 -10.23 6.49 -2.47
N ARG A 142 -9.09 7.19 -2.51
CA ARG A 142 -8.17 7.10 -3.65
C ARG A 142 -7.50 5.75 -3.77
N SER A 143 -7.24 5.32 -5.00
CA SER A 143 -6.40 4.15 -5.30
C SER A 143 -4.94 4.47 -5.00
N ILE A 144 -4.29 3.69 -4.12
CA ILE A 144 -2.90 3.91 -3.72
C ILE A 144 -2.22 2.61 -3.29
N ILE A 145 -0.95 2.47 -3.67
CA ILE A 145 -0.08 1.37 -3.27
C ILE A 145 1.09 1.97 -2.48
N LEU A 146 1.24 1.62 -1.21
CA LEU A 146 2.32 2.06 -0.36
C LEU A 146 3.32 0.94 -0.18
N VAL A 147 4.48 1.08 -0.83
CA VAL A 147 5.55 0.10 -0.83
C VAL A 147 6.58 0.42 0.25
N LYS A 148 7.18 -0.62 0.84
CA LYS A 148 8.19 -0.46 1.91
C LYS A 148 9.63 -0.39 1.38
N ASP A 149 9.89 -0.89 0.16
CA ASP A 149 11.22 -0.97 -0.43
C ASP A 149 11.16 -0.92 -1.97
N ASP A 150 12.34 -0.85 -2.59
CA ASP A 150 12.46 -0.74 -4.04
C ASP A 150 12.08 -2.05 -4.77
N ARG A 151 12.22 -3.22 -4.13
CA ARG A 151 11.76 -4.49 -4.68
C ARG A 151 10.24 -4.47 -4.85
N GLN A 152 9.50 -4.07 -3.82
CA GLN A 152 8.05 -3.92 -3.89
C GLN A 152 7.64 -2.86 -4.93
N LYS A 153 8.40 -1.76 -5.03
CA LYS A 153 8.14 -0.71 -6.01
C LYS A 153 8.23 -1.22 -7.44
N VAL A 154 9.29 -1.98 -7.77
CA VAL A 154 9.48 -2.57 -9.11
C VAL A 154 8.34 -3.52 -9.45
N ILE A 155 7.95 -4.37 -8.50
CA ILE A 155 6.84 -5.33 -8.70
C ILE A 155 5.53 -4.57 -8.91
N ALA A 156 5.23 -3.58 -8.07
CA ALA A 156 4.00 -2.78 -8.17
C ALA A 156 3.91 -2.02 -9.50
N GLN A 157 5.02 -1.43 -9.94
CA GLN A 157 5.06 -0.75 -11.24
C GLN A 157 4.83 -1.72 -12.38
N LYS A 158 5.47 -2.89 -12.38
CA LYS A 158 5.28 -3.92 -13.41
C LYS A 158 3.81 -4.35 -13.52
N VAL A 159 3.15 -4.63 -12.39
CA VAL A 159 1.73 -5.03 -12.40
C VAL A 159 0.83 -3.89 -12.87
N LEU A 160 1.10 -2.65 -12.44
CA LEU A 160 0.40 -1.46 -12.91
C LEU A 160 0.51 -1.32 -14.44
N ASP A 161 1.72 -1.45 -15.00
CA ASP A 161 1.96 -1.31 -16.44
C ASP A 161 1.20 -2.38 -17.23
N GLN A 162 1.15 -3.63 -16.74
CA GLN A 162 0.39 -4.72 -17.35
C GLN A 162 -1.12 -4.42 -17.37
N PHE A 163 -1.69 -3.90 -16.29
CA PHE A 163 -3.10 -3.51 -16.27
C PHE A 163 -3.40 -2.31 -17.17
N GLN A 164 -2.48 -1.36 -17.28
CA GLN A 164 -2.60 -0.23 -18.23
C GLN A 164 -2.65 -0.71 -19.67
N GLU A 165 -1.82 -1.66 -20.04
CA GLU A 165 -1.78 -2.24 -21.37
C GLU A 165 -3.11 -2.94 -21.70
N LEU A 166 -3.63 -3.77 -20.77
CA LEU A 166 -4.91 -4.46 -20.95
C LEU A 166 -6.10 -3.51 -21.17
N LEU A 167 -6.12 -2.36 -20.51
CA LEU A 167 -7.21 -1.37 -20.70
C LEU A 167 -7.02 -0.47 -21.93
N SER A 168 -5.86 -0.54 -22.58
CA SER A 168 -5.54 0.25 -23.78
C SER A 168 -5.89 -0.48 -25.09
N THR A 169 -6.20 -1.78 -24.99
CA THR A 169 -6.63 -2.63 -26.11
C THR A 169 -8.14 -2.61 -26.27
#